data_8fd94c2f188aa1333447addc3cb22e62
#
_entry.id   8fd94c2f188aa1333447addc3cb22e62
#
_cell.length_a   1.000
_cell.length_b   1.000
_cell.length_c   1.000
_cell.angle_alpha   90.00
_cell.angle_beta   90.00
_cell.angle_gamma   90.00
#
_symmetry.space_group_name_H-M   'P 1'
#
loop_
_entity.id
_entity.type
_entity.pdbx_description
1 polymer ?
#
loop_
_entity_poly.entity_id
_entity_poly.type
_entity_poly.pdbx_seq_one_letter_code
_entity_poly.pdbx_strand_id
1 'polypeptide(L)'
;YGLKHEYVNKAEKMLSLVTTYPQSDYADDALYEMARAYIENNQEESAVIAYDRLLGNYPNSNMARKASLEQAMIHRNLNQYDDAIRAYKRTINDYPGTEEAYAALDGLEQVYVATNNISEYIAYAKKIGKSQMRVTTAEDSLTYVTAELQYMLGNYPEATAGLTTYITRYCNGGRYCTNAHYYAADSYYRL
;
A
#
# COMPACT_ATOMS: atom_id res chain seq x y z
N TYR A 1 2.50 -24.02 -20.23
CA TYR A 1 2.67 -25.17 -19.27
C TYR A 1 4.13 -25.29 -18.78
N GLY A 2 5.16 -25.10 -19.63
CA GLY A 2 6.58 -25.21 -19.23
C GLY A 2 7.03 -24.22 -18.18
N LEU A 3 6.68 -22.95 -18.31
CA LEU A 3 7.11 -21.88 -17.38
C LEU A 3 6.59 -22.09 -15.95
N LYS A 4 5.35 -22.54 -15.75
CA LYS A 4 4.81 -22.84 -14.40
C LYS A 4 5.60 -23.92 -13.67
N HIS A 5 6.07 -24.95 -14.37
CA HIS A 5 6.92 -25.98 -13.80
C HIS A 5 8.29 -25.44 -13.36
N GLU A 6 8.83 -24.46 -14.07
CA GLU A 6 10.11 -23.83 -13.71
C GLU A 6 10.00 -23.04 -12.41
N TYR A 7 8.90 -22.29 -12.19
CA TYR A 7 8.70 -21.52 -10.96
C TYR A 7 8.49 -22.43 -9.74
N VAL A 8 7.73 -23.53 -9.87
CA VAL A 8 7.56 -24.51 -8.79
C VAL A 8 8.91 -25.13 -8.43
N ASN A 9 9.67 -25.60 -9.42
CA ASN A 9 11.00 -26.17 -9.20
C ASN A 9 11.98 -25.17 -8.58
N LYS A 10 11.89 -23.89 -8.97
CA LYS A 10 12.68 -22.81 -8.37
C LYS A 10 12.33 -22.66 -6.89
N ALA A 11 11.06 -22.54 -6.56
CA ALA A 11 10.60 -22.39 -5.17
C ALA A 11 11.03 -23.57 -4.29
N GLU A 12 10.91 -24.80 -4.78
CA GLU A 12 11.34 -26.00 -4.05
C GLU A 12 12.86 -26.03 -3.78
N LYS A 13 13.67 -25.63 -4.77
CA LYS A 13 15.13 -25.55 -4.59
C LYS A 13 15.51 -24.48 -3.57
N MET A 14 14.87 -23.31 -3.60
CA MET A 14 15.09 -22.25 -2.62
C MET A 14 14.65 -22.69 -1.21
N LEU A 15 13.51 -23.36 -1.10
CA LEU A 15 13.06 -23.96 0.17
C LEU A 15 14.06 -24.97 0.72
N SER A 16 14.61 -25.86 -0.13
CA SER A 16 15.63 -26.84 0.25
C SER A 16 16.90 -26.17 0.77
N LEU A 17 17.36 -25.09 0.10
CA LEU A 17 18.53 -24.32 0.54
C LEU A 17 18.31 -23.74 1.92
N VAL A 18 17.20 -23.02 2.13
CA VAL A 18 16.91 -22.36 3.42
C VAL A 18 16.70 -23.37 4.54
N THR A 19 16.15 -24.55 4.22
CA THR A 19 15.91 -25.60 5.23
C THR A 19 17.22 -26.30 5.62
N THR A 20 18.09 -26.55 4.65
CA THR A 20 19.35 -27.27 4.87
C THR A 20 20.43 -26.36 5.43
N TYR A 21 20.46 -25.11 4.99
CA TYR A 21 21.50 -24.14 5.32
C TYR A 21 20.92 -22.79 5.80
N PRO A 22 20.17 -22.75 6.91
CA PRO A 22 19.48 -21.54 7.37
C PRO A 22 20.46 -20.42 7.80
N GLN A 23 21.72 -20.73 8.03
CA GLN A 23 22.77 -19.75 8.38
C GLN A 23 23.64 -19.35 7.18
N SER A 24 23.25 -19.76 5.98
CA SER A 24 23.97 -19.35 4.77
C SER A 24 23.74 -17.85 4.48
N ASP A 25 24.77 -17.18 3.99
CA ASP A 25 24.69 -15.78 3.50
C ASP A 25 23.71 -15.61 2.32
N TYR A 26 23.21 -16.71 1.76
CA TYR A 26 22.24 -16.72 0.66
C TYR A 26 20.82 -17.09 1.13
N ALA A 27 20.60 -17.28 2.42
CA ALA A 27 19.30 -17.78 2.90
C ALA A 27 18.19 -16.72 2.80
N ASP A 28 18.52 -15.46 2.99
CA ASP A 28 17.61 -14.33 2.80
C ASP A 28 17.28 -14.10 1.32
N ASP A 29 18.29 -14.12 0.43
CA ASP A 29 18.11 -14.07 -1.01
C ASP A 29 17.22 -15.24 -1.50
N ALA A 30 17.45 -16.44 -0.98
CA ALA A 30 16.68 -17.61 -1.35
C ALA A 30 15.19 -17.48 -0.94
N LEU A 31 14.91 -16.96 0.25
CA LEU A 31 13.52 -16.69 0.67
C LEU A 31 12.84 -15.64 -0.21
N TYR A 32 13.56 -14.59 -0.56
CA TYR A 32 13.06 -13.55 -1.44
C TYR A 32 12.74 -14.12 -2.85
N GLU A 33 13.68 -14.85 -3.44
CA GLU A 33 13.52 -15.49 -4.75
C GLU A 33 12.44 -16.58 -4.75
N MET A 34 12.24 -17.29 -3.61
CA MET A 34 11.15 -18.23 -3.43
C MET A 34 9.80 -17.51 -3.47
N ALA A 35 9.66 -16.41 -2.76
CA ALA A 35 8.43 -15.60 -2.77
C ALA A 35 8.13 -15.09 -4.19
N ARG A 36 9.13 -14.58 -4.89
CA ARG A 36 8.98 -14.14 -6.28
C ARG A 36 8.55 -15.27 -7.22
N ALA A 37 9.09 -16.48 -7.06
CA ALA A 37 8.66 -17.65 -7.83
C ALA A 37 7.18 -17.99 -7.55
N TYR A 38 6.71 -17.83 -6.32
CA TYR A 38 5.29 -17.99 -6.00
C TYR A 38 4.42 -16.92 -6.66
N ILE A 39 4.83 -15.66 -6.68
CA ILE A 39 4.10 -14.57 -7.37
C ILE A 39 3.96 -14.88 -8.87
N GLU A 40 5.06 -15.27 -9.54
CA GLU A 40 5.05 -15.63 -10.96
C GLU A 40 4.18 -16.87 -11.28
N ASN A 41 3.93 -17.69 -10.25
CA ASN A 41 3.03 -18.83 -10.32
C ASN A 41 1.59 -18.53 -9.88
N ASN A 42 1.24 -17.28 -9.61
CA ASN A 42 -0.04 -16.81 -9.06
C ASN A 42 -0.41 -17.52 -7.72
N GLN A 43 0.55 -17.59 -6.81
CA GLN A 43 0.43 -18.17 -5.48
C GLN A 43 0.79 -17.12 -4.42
N GLU A 44 0.02 -16.03 -4.41
CA GLU A 44 0.27 -14.82 -3.60
C GLU A 44 0.32 -15.14 -2.10
N GLU A 45 -0.55 -16.02 -1.59
CA GLU A 45 -0.54 -16.43 -0.20
C GLU A 45 0.76 -17.15 0.19
N SER A 46 1.30 -17.99 -0.71
CA SER A 46 2.59 -18.66 -0.49
C SER A 46 3.74 -17.67 -0.50
N ALA A 47 3.66 -16.64 -1.35
CA ALA A 47 4.64 -15.57 -1.38
C ALA A 47 4.64 -14.76 -0.07
N VAL A 48 3.46 -14.44 0.47
CA VAL A 48 3.32 -13.77 1.78
C VAL A 48 3.99 -14.57 2.88
N ILE A 49 3.77 -15.89 2.94
CA ILE A 49 4.41 -16.77 3.93
C ILE A 49 5.94 -16.78 3.78
N ALA A 50 6.45 -16.78 2.55
CA ALA A 50 7.89 -16.74 2.31
C ALA A 50 8.50 -15.40 2.75
N TYR A 51 7.83 -14.29 2.49
CA TYR A 51 8.22 -12.96 2.99
C TYR A 51 8.15 -12.87 4.52
N ASP A 52 7.12 -13.43 5.17
CA ASP A 52 7.06 -13.48 6.64
C ASP A 52 8.26 -14.22 7.23
N ARG A 53 8.67 -15.35 6.63
CA ARG A 53 9.89 -16.07 7.08
C ARG A 53 11.15 -15.23 6.89
N LEU A 54 11.26 -14.50 5.77
CA LEU A 54 12.38 -13.61 5.51
C LEU A 54 12.44 -12.48 6.55
N LEU A 55 11.33 -11.79 6.76
CA LEU A 55 11.23 -10.67 7.70
C LEU A 55 11.45 -11.11 9.16
N GLY A 56 11.00 -12.32 9.52
CA GLY A 56 11.20 -12.85 10.87
C GLY A 56 12.62 -13.33 11.15
N ASN A 57 13.27 -13.98 10.18
CA ASN A 57 14.57 -14.60 10.37
C ASN A 57 15.75 -13.68 10.01
N TYR A 58 15.55 -12.76 9.05
CA TYR A 58 16.60 -11.90 8.49
C TYR A 58 16.18 -10.43 8.40
N PRO A 59 15.69 -9.80 9.49
CA PRO A 59 15.07 -8.47 9.45
C PRO A 59 16.04 -7.35 9.01
N ASN A 60 17.35 -7.56 9.16
CA ASN A 60 18.38 -6.60 8.79
C ASN A 60 18.93 -6.79 7.36
N SER A 61 18.41 -7.76 6.61
CA SER A 61 18.79 -8.01 5.23
C SER A 61 18.32 -6.90 4.29
N ASN A 62 19.08 -6.65 3.23
CA ASN A 62 18.61 -5.79 2.14
C ASN A 62 17.36 -6.34 1.45
N MET A 63 17.19 -7.67 1.42
CA MET A 63 15.99 -8.31 0.89
C MET A 63 14.78 -8.08 1.80
N ALA A 64 14.96 -7.95 3.11
CA ALA A 64 13.86 -7.71 4.05
C ALA A 64 13.12 -6.40 3.76
N ARG A 65 13.82 -5.32 3.41
CA ARG A 65 13.16 -4.06 3.03
C ARG A 65 12.26 -4.23 1.81
N LYS A 66 12.77 -4.85 0.77
CA LYS A 66 12.03 -5.13 -0.47
C LYS A 66 10.84 -6.05 -0.20
N ALA A 67 11.08 -7.15 0.54
CA ALA A 67 10.04 -8.11 0.93
C ALA A 67 8.90 -7.45 1.71
N SER A 68 9.22 -6.54 2.64
CA SER A 68 8.23 -5.81 3.43
C SER A 68 7.31 -4.95 2.55
N LEU A 69 7.88 -4.24 1.56
CA LEU A 69 7.10 -3.45 0.60
C LEU A 69 6.28 -4.35 -0.32
N GLU A 70 6.89 -5.37 -0.91
CA GLU A 70 6.21 -6.27 -1.85
C GLU A 70 5.05 -7.03 -1.18
N GLN A 71 5.22 -7.46 0.07
CA GLN A 71 4.15 -8.06 0.85
C GLN A 71 2.96 -7.11 1.01
N ALA A 72 3.20 -5.84 1.32
CA ALA A 72 2.15 -4.83 1.42
C ALA A 72 1.42 -4.63 0.08
N MET A 73 2.16 -4.65 -1.02
CA MET A 73 1.58 -4.55 -2.37
C MET A 73 0.72 -5.78 -2.72
N ILE A 74 1.12 -6.98 -2.33
CA ILE A 74 0.32 -8.20 -2.50
C ILE A 74 -1.02 -8.05 -1.78
N HIS A 75 -1.02 -7.69 -0.49
CA HIS A 75 -2.26 -7.48 0.27
C HIS A 75 -3.18 -6.45 -0.39
N ARG A 76 -2.62 -5.33 -0.86
CA ARG A 76 -3.41 -4.32 -1.59
C ARG A 76 -4.03 -4.89 -2.87
N ASN A 77 -3.26 -5.64 -3.67
CA ASN A 77 -3.73 -6.21 -4.93
C ASN A 77 -4.82 -7.27 -4.72
N LEU A 78 -4.78 -7.97 -3.58
CA LEU A 78 -5.81 -8.90 -3.14
C LEU A 78 -7.01 -8.20 -2.47
N ASN A 79 -7.05 -6.87 -2.43
CA ASN A 79 -8.04 -6.05 -1.73
C ASN A 79 -8.13 -6.33 -0.22
N GLN A 80 -7.09 -6.87 0.37
CA GLN A 80 -6.92 -7.09 1.81
C GLN A 80 -6.43 -5.79 2.46
N TYR A 81 -7.27 -4.76 2.44
CA TYR A 81 -6.86 -3.39 2.75
C TYR A 81 -6.33 -3.22 4.18
N ASP A 82 -6.91 -3.89 5.17
CA ASP A 82 -6.44 -3.80 6.55
C ASP A 82 -5.03 -4.40 6.71
N ASP A 83 -4.76 -5.52 6.04
CA ASP A 83 -3.44 -6.15 6.02
C ASP A 83 -2.43 -5.27 5.26
N ALA A 84 -2.84 -4.70 4.14
CA ALA A 84 -2.02 -3.77 3.38
C ALA A 84 -1.63 -2.54 4.21
N ILE A 85 -2.58 -1.92 4.92
CA ILE A 85 -2.33 -0.78 5.81
C ILE A 85 -1.32 -1.16 6.90
N ARG A 86 -1.47 -2.33 7.54
CA ARG A 86 -0.52 -2.80 8.55
C ARG A 86 0.86 -3.03 7.98
N ALA A 87 0.96 -3.67 6.83
CA ALA A 87 2.22 -3.98 6.17
C ALA A 87 2.93 -2.72 5.68
N TYR A 88 2.24 -1.76 5.04
CA TYR A 88 2.81 -0.48 4.64
C TYR A 88 3.32 0.32 5.85
N LYS A 89 2.54 0.42 6.94
CA LYS A 89 2.96 1.10 8.16
C LYS A 89 4.19 0.44 8.78
N ARG A 90 4.29 -0.89 8.75
CA ARG A 90 5.48 -1.62 9.19
C ARG A 90 6.70 -1.23 8.34
N THR A 91 6.60 -1.26 7.01
CA THR A 91 7.69 -0.87 6.11
C THR A 91 8.20 0.54 6.39
N ILE A 92 7.30 1.52 6.60
CA ILE A 92 7.64 2.91 6.91
C ILE A 92 8.37 3.02 8.25
N ASN A 93 7.92 2.27 9.27
CA ASN A 93 8.46 2.36 10.62
C ASN A 93 9.80 1.61 10.77
N ASP A 94 9.94 0.44 10.13
CA ASP A 94 11.11 -0.42 10.28
C ASP A 94 12.27 0.02 9.38
N TYR A 95 11.97 0.68 8.25
CA TYR A 95 12.99 1.10 7.27
C TYR A 95 12.90 2.61 6.92
N PRO A 96 12.90 3.51 7.92
CA PRO A 96 12.67 4.94 7.67
C PRO A 96 13.75 5.54 6.77
N GLY A 97 13.33 6.45 5.86
CA GLY A 97 14.24 7.16 4.95
C GLY A 97 14.73 6.34 3.76
N THR A 98 14.24 5.12 3.58
CA THR A 98 14.55 4.28 2.39
C THR A 98 13.56 4.52 1.27
N GLU A 99 13.94 4.12 0.04
CA GLU A 99 13.03 4.17 -1.11
C GLU A 99 11.79 3.31 -0.89
N GLU A 100 11.96 2.16 -0.22
CA GLU A 100 10.86 1.26 0.13
C GLU A 100 9.87 1.91 1.10
N ALA A 101 10.36 2.69 2.08
CA ALA A 101 9.50 3.44 2.99
C ALA A 101 8.71 4.55 2.27
N TYR A 102 9.33 5.25 1.31
CA TYR A 102 8.63 6.24 0.50
C TYR A 102 7.58 5.60 -0.41
N ALA A 103 7.92 4.49 -1.08
CA ALA A 103 6.97 3.74 -1.88
C ALA A 103 5.82 3.14 -1.04
N ALA A 104 6.12 2.72 0.19
CA ALA A 104 5.11 2.26 1.14
C ALA A 104 4.15 3.38 1.56
N LEU A 105 4.66 4.63 1.71
CA LEU A 105 3.82 5.78 2.01
C LEU A 105 2.86 6.10 0.86
N ASP A 106 3.34 6.05 -0.38
CA ASP A 106 2.51 6.23 -1.57
C ASP A 106 1.46 5.11 -1.70
N GLY A 107 1.84 3.86 -1.43
CA GLY A 107 0.92 2.73 -1.42
C GLY A 107 -0.14 2.84 -0.32
N LEU A 108 0.25 3.30 0.86
CA LEU A 108 -0.65 3.56 2.00
C LEU A 108 -1.68 4.66 1.67
N GLU A 109 -1.23 5.75 1.03
CA GLU A 109 -2.12 6.82 0.54
C GLU A 109 -3.18 6.25 -0.39
N GLN A 110 -2.77 5.45 -1.40
CA GLN A 110 -3.69 4.84 -2.37
C GLN A 110 -4.74 3.95 -1.69
N VAL A 111 -4.36 3.17 -0.68
CA VAL A 111 -5.30 2.33 0.07
C VAL A 111 -6.31 3.18 0.83
N TYR A 112 -5.87 4.25 1.50
CA TYR A 112 -6.76 5.13 2.24
C TYR A 112 -7.70 5.96 1.32
N VAL A 113 -7.26 6.31 0.12
CA VAL A 113 -8.13 6.91 -0.91
C VAL A 113 -9.17 5.90 -1.37
N ALA A 114 -8.76 4.67 -1.70
CA ALA A 114 -9.66 3.60 -2.17
C ALA A 114 -10.71 3.21 -1.12
N THR A 115 -10.35 3.26 0.16
CA THR A 115 -11.25 2.93 1.29
C THR A 115 -12.03 4.14 1.82
N ASN A 116 -11.94 5.29 1.16
CA ASN A 116 -12.57 6.55 1.59
C ASN A 116 -12.21 6.98 3.03
N ASN A 117 -10.99 6.68 3.47
CA ASN A 117 -10.55 6.91 4.85
C ASN A 117 -9.33 7.84 4.95
N ILE A 118 -9.31 8.87 4.08
CA ILE A 118 -8.17 9.77 3.91
C ILE A 118 -7.81 10.56 5.18
N SER A 119 -8.77 10.79 6.07
CA SER A 119 -8.53 11.49 7.33
C SER A 119 -7.53 10.75 8.23
N GLU A 120 -7.57 9.41 8.23
CA GLU A 120 -6.60 8.59 8.97
C GLU A 120 -5.20 8.65 8.35
N TYR A 121 -5.11 8.67 7.00
CA TYR A 121 -3.84 8.87 6.33
C TYR A 121 -3.20 10.21 6.71
N ILE A 122 -3.98 11.30 6.64
CA ILE A 122 -3.50 12.64 7.01
C ILE A 122 -3.02 12.69 8.47
N ALA A 123 -3.76 12.07 9.40
CA ALA A 123 -3.36 11.97 10.79
C ALA A 123 -2.05 11.19 10.97
N TYR A 124 -1.90 10.05 10.27
CA TYR A 124 -0.70 9.25 10.28
C TYR A 124 0.50 10.01 9.66
N ALA A 125 0.31 10.64 8.50
CA ALA A 125 1.35 11.43 7.84
C ALA A 125 1.87 12.59 8.71
N LYS A 126 0.97 13.29 9.41
CA LYS A 126 1.35 14.32 10.38
C LYS A 126 2.17 13.75 11.56
N LYS A 127 1.86 12.53 12.01
CA LYS A 127 2.56 11.86 13.10
C LYS A 127 3.99 11.46 12.75
N ILE A 128 4.21 10.91 11.56
CA ILE A 128 5.55 10.47 11.12
C ILE A 128 6.48 11.64 10.75
N GLY A 129 5.92 12.83 10.51
CA GLY A 129 6.65 14.06 10.26
C GLY A 129 7.14 14.21 8.81
N LYS A 130 7.41 15.47 8.44
CA LYS A 130 7.79 15.87 7.07
C LYS A 130 9.11 15.25 6.57
N SER A 131 10.00 14.86 7.47
CA SER A 131 11.32 14.29 7.11
C SER A 131 11.24 12.90 6.47
N GLN A 132 10.11 12.20 6.62
CA GLN A 132 9.85 10.91 5.99
C GLN A 132 9.00 11.02 4.71
N MET A 133 8.63 12.24 4.30
CA MET A 133 7.77 12.48 3.14
C MET A 133 8.56 13.20 2.05
N ARG A 134 8.79 12.53 0.91
CA ARG A 134 9.41 13.16 -0.28
C ARG A 134 8.52 14.19 -0.96
N VAL A 135 7.24 13.87 -1.08
CA VAL A 135 6.19 14.72 -1.69
C VAL A 135 4.91 14.49 -0.89
N THR A 136 4.35 15.52 -0.32
CA THR A 136 3.01 15.47 0.23
C THR A 136 2.05 15.95 -0.83
N THR A 137 1.15 15.09 -1.28
CA THR A 137 -0.07 15.57 -1.91
C THR A 137 -0.74 16.50 -0.90
N ALA A 138 -1.08 17.72 -1.31
CA ALA A 138 -1.66 18.68 -0.38
C ALA A 138 -2.96 18.11 0.23
N GLU A 139 -3.17 18.33 1.52
CA GLU A 139 -4.31 17.79 2.28
C GLU A 139 -5.66 18.14 1.62
N ASP A 140 -5.77 19.35 1.03
CA ASP A 140 -6.93 19.79 0.27
C ASP A 140 -7.14 18.92 -0.98
N SER A 141 -6.09 18.64 -1.76
CA SER A 141 -6.17 17.80 -2.95
C SER A 141 -6.59 16.37 -2.64
N LEU A 142 -6.04 15.77 -1.60
CA LEU A 142 -6.41 14.42 -1.18
C LEU A 142 -7.87 14.33 -0.72
N THR A 143 -8.33 15.33 0.06
CA THR A 143 -9.72 15.38 0.51
C THR A 143 -10.66 15.50 -0.68
N TYR A 144 -10.35 16.35 -1.66
CA TYR A 144 -11.16 16.50 -2.86
C TYR A 144 -11.17 15.22 -3.72
N VAL A 145 -9.98 14.69 -4.07
CA VAL A 145 -9.87 13.51 -4.96
C VAL A 145 -10.57 12.29 -4.37
N THR A 146 -10.49 12.09 -3.06
CA THR A 146 -11.19 10.99 -2.39
C THR A 146 -12.71 11.12 -2.54
N ALA A 147 -13.24 12.33 -2.33
CA ALA A 147 -14.68 12.58 -2.46
C ALA A 147 -15.15 12.52 -3.93
N GLU A 148 -14.35 13.01 -4.87
CA GLU A 148 -14.60 12.89 -6.31
C GLU A 148 -14.64 11.42 -6.75
N LEU A 149 -13.75 10.58 -6.23
CA LEU A 149 -13.76 9.14 -6.51
C LEU A 149 -15.09 8.49 -6.05
N GLN A 150 -15.61 8.84 -4.87
CA GLN A 150 -16.92 8.35 -4.42
C GLN A 150 -18.04 8.79 -5.36
N TYR A 151 -18.01 10.04 -5.85
CA TYR A 151 -18.96 10.51 -6.85
C TYR A 151 -18.90 9.69 -8.14
N MET A 152 -17.70 9.45 -8.68
CA MET A 152 -17.49 8.67 -9.90
C MET A 152 -17.93 7.20 -9.75
N LEU A 153 -17.84 6.64 -8.55
CA LEU A 153 -18.33 5.29 -8.22
C LEU A 153 -19.86 5.23 -7.99
N GLY A 154 -20.54 6.38 -7.99
CA GLY A 154 -21.98 6.45 -7.71
C GLY A 154 -22.33 6.37 -6.22
N ASN A 155 -21.35 6.45 -5.32
CA ASN A 155 -21.53 6.47 -3.87
C ASN A 155 -21.89 7.90 -3.43
N TYR A 156 -23.06 8.38 -3.80
CA TYR A 156 -23.46 9.78 -3.61
C TYR A 156 -23.54 10.23 -2.14
N PRO A 157 -23.95 9.41 -1.16
CA PRO A 157 -23.92 9.80 0.25
C PRO A 157 -22.48 10.13 0.72
N GLU A 158 -21.52 9.26 0.43
CA GLU A 158 -20.11 9.41 0.79
C GLU A 158 -19.46 10.57 0.04
N ALA A 159 -19.78 10.72 -1.26
CA ALA A 159 -19.35 11.84 -2.08
C ALA A 159 -19.82 13.17 -1.50
N THR A 160 -21.11 13.27 -1.15
CA THR A 160 -21.70 14.45 -0.55
C THR A 160 -21.02 14.84 0.77
N ALA A 161 -20.79 13.86 1.65
CA ALA A 161 -20.11 14.10 2.92
C ALA A 161 -18.66 14.60 2.74
N GLY A 162 -17.90 13.96 1.85
CA GLY A 162 -16.53 14.34 1.53
C GLY A 162 -16.43 15.70 0.86
N LEU A 163 -17.27 15.98 -0.15
CA LEU A 163 -17.30 17.25 -0.86
C LEU A 163 -17.73 18.41 0.04
N THR A 164 -18.72 18.20 0.91
CA THR A 164 -19.12 19.19 1.91
C THR A 164 -17.99 19.50 2.89
N THR A 165 -17.25 18.48 3.31
CA THR A 165 -16.06 18.64 4.15
C THR A 165 -15.00 19.48 3.44
N TYR A 166 -14.75 19.18 2.15
CA TYR A 166 -13.81 19.96 1.33
C TYR A 166 -14.23 21.43 1.22
N ILE A 167 -15.50 21.67 0.86
CA ILE A 167 -16.05 23.02 0.70
C ILE A 167 -15.89 23.83 2.00
N THR A 168 -16.24 23.23 3.12
CA THR A 168 -16.18 23.91 4.44
C THR A 168 -14.75 24.24 4.86
N ARG A 169 -13.80 23.36 4.58
CA ARG A 169 -12.42 23.53 5.08
C ARG A 169 -11.52 24.33 4.15
N TYR A 170 -11.70 24.20 2.84
CA TYR A 170 -10.70 24.64 1.88
C TYR A 170 -11.21 25.67 0.87
N CYS A 171 -12.51 25.96 0.76
CA CYS A 171 -13.01 26.85 -0.26
C CYS A 171 -12.77 28.36 -0.02
N ASN A 172 -12.00 28.73 0.98
CA ASN A 172 -11.43 30.08 1.10
C ASN A 172 -10.08 30.23 0.34
N GLY A 173 -9.93 29.54 -0.82
CA GLY A 173 -8.73 29.57 -1.65
C GLY A 173 -8.31 28.24 -2.22
N GLY A 174 -9.03 27.17 -1.92
CA GLY A 174 -8.79 25.82 -2.42
C GLY A 174 -8.98 25.71 -3.93
N ARG A 175 -8.14 24.91 -4.56
CA ARG A 175 -8.06 24.78 -6.02
C ARG A 175 -9.31 24.19 -6.66
N TYR A 176 -10.02 23.30 -5.95
CA TYR A 176 -11.10 22.49 -6.51
C TYR A 176 -12.50 22.97 -6.11
N CYS A 177 -12.65 24.19 -5.59
CA CYS A 177 -13.92 24.66 -5.02
C CYS A 177 -15.09 24.65 -6.01
N THR A 178 -14.87 25.07 -7.24
CA THR A 178 -15.91 25.06 -8.28
C THR A 178 -16.41 23.65 -8.55
N ASN A 179 -15.48 22.71 -8.74
CA ASN A 179 -15.83 21.30 -8.98
C ASN A 179 -16.48 20.68 -7.76
N ALA A 180 -16.00 20.99 -6.55
CA ALA A 180 -16.56 20.46 -5.31
C ALA A 180 -18.02 20.90 -5.12
N HIS A 181 -18.36 22.17 -5.37
CA HIS A 181 -19.74 22.64 -5.34
C HIS A 181 -20.60 21.97 -6.41
N TYR A 182 -20.09 21.81 -7.63
CA TYR A 182 -20.82 21.16 -8.71
C TYR A 182 -21.15 19.70 -8.36
N TYR A 183 -20.14 18.90 -7.99
CA TYR A 183 -20.34 17.49 -7.66
C TYR A 183 -21.16 17.28 -6.38
N ALA A 184 -21.03 18.18 -5.40
CA ALA A 184 -21.89 18.13 -4.21
C ALA A 184 -23.36 18.35 -4.57
N ALA A 185 -23.65 19.38 -5.39
CA ALA A 185 -25.02 19.67 -5.82
C ALA A 185 -25.62 18.52 -6.65
N ASP A 186 -24.85 17.96 -7.60
CA ASP A 186 -25.32 16.81 -8.38
C ASP A 186 -25.48 15.55 -7.52
N SER A 187 -24.60 15.32 -6.53
CA SER A 187 -24.74 14.22 -5.57
C SER A 187 -26.03 14.35 -4.75
N TYR A 188 -26.34 15.55 -4.26
CA TYR A 188 -27.61 15.82 -3.56
C TYR A 188 -28.85 15.60 -4.46
N TYR A 189 -28.75 15.93 -5.73
CA TYR A 189 -29.85 15.70 -6.67
C TYR A 189 -30.12 14.21 -6.95
N ARG A 190 -29.06 13.37 -6.85
CA ARG A 190 -29.13 11.92 -7.11
C ARG A 190 -29.53 11.08 -5.88
N LEU A 191 -29.58 11.68 -4.70
CA LEU A 191 -30.06 11.07 -3.45
C LEU A 191 -31.58 11.16 -3.32
#